data_ef805daea6f8a3bd86a76d011d47639a
#
_entry.id   ef805daea6f8a3bd86a76d011d47639a
#
_cell.length_a   1.000
_cell.length_b   1.000
_cell.length_c   1.000
_cell.angle_alpha   90.00
_cell.angle_beta   90.00
_cell.angle_gamma   90.00
#
_symmetry.space_group_name_H-M   'P 1'
#
loop_
_entity.id
_entity.type
_entity.pdbx_description
1 polymer ?
#
loop_
_entity_poly.entity_id
_entity_poly.type
_entity_poly.pdbx_seq_one_letter_code
_entity_poly.pdbx_strand_id
1 'polypeptide(L)'
;MSAGADTLVRGLESGWERSDPADLVAQWPARLAELQAADPDVAHAAAAYGAAIAGASDPASLLDRFAAALGRERGDLTRALSELPALPLEQRRTRGRALNLAKRLLEELHEAARARLERAAEGRDAIDVTLPGRRPWIGRRHVLNQIFDELLDLFHGLGYSVFTSPEVEHDSYNFGKLNFPPDHPARDAHDTYFVGDDLLLRTHTSPGWIRAMEERKPPLRLVFPGRVYRAEQIDASHMDQFHQIDGLYVDRDVSMADLKSTLDTFARSIYGASVRTRFIPIYFPFVEPGAQMDVSCVICDGTGAVKDGGQMRRCSVCKGSGWLEVLGSGMVHPNVFRAVGYDPEQVTGFAFGMGIERIAILRHGIPEIRLFLENDLRFLNQF
;
A
#
# COMPACT_ATOMS: atom_id res chain seq x y z
N MET A 1 19.33 51.81 -49.16
CA MET A 1 17.98 51.93 -48.57
C MET A 1 17.27 50.57 -48.68
N SER A 2 17.71 49.57 -47.91
CA SER A 2 17.07 48.23 -47.91
C SER A 2 16.95 47.61 -46.50
N ALA A 3 17.15 48.40 -45.43
CA ALA A 3 17.11 47.90 -44.04
C ALA A 3 15.73 48.07 -43.37
N GLY A 4 14.78 48.75 -44.02
CA GLY A 4 13.46 49.03 -43.44
C GLY A 4 12.36 47.99 -43.70
N ALA A 5 12.53 47.17 -44.73
CA ALA A 5 11.52 46.16 -45.10
C ALA A 5 11.62 44.84 -44.27
N ASP A 6 12.84 44.45 -43.88
CA ASP A 6 13.06 43.23 -43.12
C ASP A 6 12.65 43.33 -41.66
N THR A 7 12.64 44.55 -41.11
CA THR A 7 12.23 44.76 -39.70
C THR A 7 10.72 44.76 -39.53
N LEU A 8 9.97 45.16 -40.60
CA LEU A 8 8.52 45.11 -40.57
C LEU A 8 7.96 43.67 -40.76
N VAL A 9 8.68 42.82 -41.48
CA VAL A 9 8.26 41.39 -41.67
C VAL A 9 8.50 40.58 -40.40
N ARG A 10 9.60 40.80 -39.68
CA ARG A 10 9.89 40.09 -38.40
C ARG A 10 9.01 40.52 -37.23
N GLY A 11 8.42 41.70 -37.24
CA GLY A 11 7.49 42.19 -36.22
C GLY A 11 6.08 41.60 -36.37
N LEU A 12 5.74 41.01 -37.50
CA LEU A 12 4.44 40.44 -37.82
C LEU A 12 4.34 38.94 -37.42
N GLU A 13 5.45 38.22 -37.36
CA GLU A 13 5.45 36.78 -37.11
C GLU A 13 5.24 36.39 -35.63
N SER A 14 5.39 37.27 -34.66
CA SER A 14 5.28 36.92 -33.24
C SER A 14 3.97 37.32 -32.53
N GLY A 15 3.09 38.05 -33.24
CA GLY A 15 1.81 38.55 -32.70
C GLY A 15 0.57 37.72 -33.10
N TRP A 16 0.70 36.82 -34.06
CA TRP A 16 -0.43 36.17 -34.73
C TRP A 16 -0.96 34.89 -34.03
N GLU A 17 -0.14 34.23 -33.25
CA GLU A 17 -0.50 32.96 -32.60
C GLU A 17 -1.54 33.10 -31.47
N ARG A 18 -1.94 34.30 -31.08
CA ARG A 18 -2.81 34.57 -29.92
C ARG A 18 -4.09 35.33 -30.22
N SER A 19 -4.34 35.75 -31.45
CA SER A 19 -5.55 36.52 -31.76
C SER A 19 -6.78 35.61 -31.87
N ASP A 20 -7.86 35.95 -31.19
CA ASP A 20 -9.14 35.27 -31.33
C ASP A 20 -9.67 35.55 -32.78
N PRO A 21 -10.21 34.55 -33.53
CA PRO A 21 -10.86 34.77 -34.82
C PRO A 21 -11.92 35.88 -34.79
N ALA A 22 -12.62 36.02 -33.65
CA ALA A 22 -13.62 37.09 -33.47
C ALA A 22 -12.96 38.49 -33.48
N ASP A 23 -11.78 38.62 -32.87
CA ASP A 23 -11.03 39.90 -32.87
C ASP A 23 -10.49 40.22 -34.23
N LEU A 24 -10.08 39.24 -35.00
CA LEU A 24 -9.67 39.40 -36.39
C LEU A 24 -10.83 39.86 -37.27
N VAL A 25 -12.01 39.25 -37.14
CA VAL A 25 -13.23 39.67 -37.85
C VAL A 25 -13.66 41.08 -37.44
N ALA A 26 -13.53 41.49 -36.19
CA ALA A 26 -13.81 42.85 -35.70
C ALA A 26 -12.90 43.91 -36.37
N GLN A 27 -11.68 43.56 -36.75
CA GLN A 27 -10.74 44.45 -37.46
C GLN A 27 -10.95 44.47 -38.97
N TRP A 28 -11.77 43.58 -39.52
CA TRP A 28 -12.03 43.46 -40.94
C TRP A 28 -12.67 44.69 -41.61
N PRO A 29 -13.59 45.47 -40.97
CA PRO A 29 -14.18 46.61 -41.60
C PRO A 29 -13.16 47.58 -42.18
N ALA A 30 -12.05 47.84 -41.49
CA ALA A 30 -10.98 48.71 -41.98
C ALA A 30 -10.23 48.10 -43.17
N ARG A 31 -9.94 46.80 -43.13
CA ARG A 31 -9.25 46.05 -44.20
C ARG A 31 -10.17 45.79 -45.40
N LEU A 32 -11.46 45.55 -45.17
CA LEU A 32 -12.45 45.43 -46.23
C LEU A 32 -12.71 46.76 -46.95
N ALA A 33 -12.56 47.93 -46.27
CA ALA A 33 -12.67 49.22 -46.90
C ALA A 33 -11.60 49.44 -47.98
N GLU A 34 -10.37 48.95 -47.79
CA GLU A 34 -9.32 48.94 -48.80
C GLU A 34 -9.69 48.06 -50.02
N LEU A 35 -10.25 46.87 -49.73
CA LEU A 35 -10.76 45.96 -50.76
C LEU A 35 -11.93 46.56 -51.51
N GLN A 36 -12.87 47.20 -50.82
CA GLN A 36 -14.07 47.80 -51.37
C GLN A 36 -13.73 48.98 -52.26
N ALA A 37 -12.67 49.76 -51.94
CA ALA A 37 -12.18 50.84 -52.81
C ALA A 37 -11.48 50.30 -54.05
N ALA A 38 -10.86 49.10 -53.97
CA ALA A 38 -10.15 48.50 -55.10
C ALA A 38 -11.05 47.63 -56.01
N ASP A 39 -11.93 46.80 -55.40
CA ASP A 39 -12.86 45.90 -56.12
C ASP A 39 -14.02 45.51 -55.18
N PRO A 40 -15.23 46.11 -55.32
CA PRO A 40 -16.37 45.85 -54.46
C PRO A 40 -16.85 44.40 -54.49
N ASP A 41 -16.75 43.70 -55.60
CA ASP A 41 -17.20 42.32 -55.74
C ASP A 41 -16.29 41.38 -54.98
N VAL A 42 -14.97 41.61 -55.05
CA VAL A 42 -13.96 40.86 -54.28
C VAL A 42 -14.13 41.13 -52.80
N ALA A 43 -14.43 42.37 -52.39
CA ALA A 43 -14.69 42.73 -51.00
C ALA A 43 -15.91 42.01 -50.43
N HIS A 44 -17.01 41.97 -51.22
CA HIS A 44 -18.23 41.26 -50.81
C HIS A 44 -18.00 39.75 -50.64
N ALA A 45 -17.33 39.12 -51.60
CA ALA A 45 -16.98 37.70 -51.54
C ALA A 45 -16.06 37.40 -50.34
N ALA A 46 -15.02 38.20 -50.08
CA ALA A 46 -14.11 38.06 -48.96
C ALA A 46 -14.86 38.18 -47.62
N ALA A 47 -15.79 39.11 -47.47
CA ALA A 47 -16.60 39.28 -46.29
C ALA A 47 -17.49 38.05 -46.03
N ALA A 48 -18.15 37.52 -47.05
CA ALA A 48 -18.99 36.33 -46.94
C ALA A 48 -18.20 35.07 -46.55
N TYR A 49 -17.08 34.80 -47.18
CA TYR A 49 -16.21 33.68 -46.86
C TYR A 49 -15.55 33.86 -45.48
N GLY A 50 -15.17 35.06 -45.10
CA GLY A 50 -14.60 35.35 -43.81
C GLY A 50 -15.59 35.07 -42.65
N ALA A 51 -16.83 35.51 -42.83
CA ALA A 51 -17.88 35.21 -41.85
C ALA A 51 -18.14 33.69 -41.76
N ALA A 52 -18.14 32.98 -42.87
CA ALA A 52 -18.29 31.54 -42.89
C ALA A 52 -17.15 30.81 -42.19
N ILE A 53 -15.88 31.18 -42.44
CA ILE A 53 -14.69 30.60 -41.78
C ILE A 53 -14.69 30.89 -40.30
N ALA A 54 -14.95 32.12 -39.87
CA ALA A 54 -15.01 32.48 -38.46
C ALA A 54 -16.11 31.74 -37.67
N GLY A 55 -17.23 31.44 -38.32
CA GLY A 55 -18.35 30.68 -37.74
C GLY A 55 -18.20 29.16 -37.81
N ALA A 56 -17.05 28.61 -38.23
CA ALA A 56 -16.86 27.18 -38.22
C ALA A 56 -16.85 26.59 -36.77
N SER A 57 -17.61 25.51 -36.57
CA SER A 57 -17.77 24.85 -35.27
C SER A 57 -16.90 23.61 -35.07
N ASP A 58 -16.36 23.08 -36.17
CA ASP A 58 -15.55 21.87 -36.20
C ASP A 58 -14.53 21.91 -37.34
N PRO A 59 -13.45 21.10 -37.32
CA PRO A 59 -12.39 21.10 -38.31
C PRO A 59 -12.86 20.75 -39.72
N ALA A 60 -13.85 19.89 -39.90
CA ALA A 60 -14.38 19.50 -41.21
C ALA A 60 -15.11 20.67 -41.86
N SER A 61 -16.01 21.32 -41.12
CA SER A 61 -16.73 22.52 -41.62
C SER A 61 -15.77 23.69 -41.87
N LEU A 62 -14.70 23.84 -41.14
CA LEU A 62 -13.66 24.83 -41.39
C LEU A 62 -12.96 24.58 -42.73
N LEU A 63 -12.56 23.32 -42.98
CA LEU A 63 -11.89 22.91 -44.18
C LEU A 63 -12.78 23.13 -45.42
N ASP A 64 -14.05 22.72 -45.32
CA ASP A 64 -15.02 22.88 -46.45
C ASP A 64 -15.23 24.36 -46.79
N ARG A 65 -15.42 25.23 -45.81
CA ARG A 65 -15.61 26.66 -46.01
C ARG A 65 -14.39 27.35 -46.56
N PHE A 66 -13.20 26.97 -46.12
CA PHE A 66 -11.94 27.48 -46.69
C PHE A 66 -11.73 26.97 -48.13
N ALA A 67 -12.03 25.71 -48.39
CA ALA A 67 -11.92 25.13 -49.73
C ALA A 67 -12.90 25.75 -50.73
N ALA A 68 -14.09 26.18 -50.33
CA ALA A 68 -15.03 26.91 -51.17
C ALA A 68 -14.47 28.27 -51.63
N ALA A 69 -13.70 28.94 -50.76
CA ALA A 69 -13.06 30.22 -51.08
C ALA A 69 -11.76 30.04 -51.87
N LEU A 70 -10.83 29.20 -51.40
CA LEU A 70 -9.43 29.14 -51.85
C LEU A 70 -8.97 27.73 -52.26
N GLY A 71 -9.87 26.75 -52.40
CA GLY A 71 -9.54 25.41 -52.89
C GLY A 71 -8.91 25.42 -54.29
N ARG A 72 -7.94 24.53 -54.52
CA ARG A 72 -7.10 24.52 -55.74
C ARG A 72 -7.89 24.45 -57.04
N GLU A 73 -8.95 23.66 -57.09
CA GLU A 73 -9.70 23.41 -58.36
C GLU A 73 -11.06 24.14 -58.39
N ARG A 74 -11.70 24.39 -57.26
CA ARG A 74 -13.08 24.86 -57.17
C ARG A 74 -13.27 26.13 -56.34
N GLY A 75 -12.21 26.64 -55.74
CA GLY A 75 -12.31 27.86 -54.92
C GLY A 75 -12.62 29.08 -55.78
N ASP A 76 -13.65 29.84 -55.41
CA ASP A 76 -14.12 30.96 -56.17
C ASP A 76 -13.06 32.06 -56.40
N LEU A 77 -12.31 32.37 -55.30
CA LEU A 77 -11.21 33.35 -55.39
C LEU A 77 -10.00 32.80 -56.17
N THR A 78 -9.73 31.51 -56.06
CA THR A 78 -8.67 30.84 -56.82
C THR A 78 -9.01 30.89 -58.34
N ARG A 79 -10.27 30.62 -58.69
CA ARG A 79 -10.74 30.73 -60.04
C ARG A 79 -10.64 32.18 -60.60
N ALA A 80 -11.09 33.17 -59.82
CA ALA A 80 -10.97 34.55 -60.13
C ALA A 80 -9.51 35.02 -60.37
N LEU A 81 -8.56 34.45 -59.53
CA LEU A 81 -7.12 34.70 -59.80
C LEU A 81 -6.61 34.06 -61.05
N SER A 82 -7.12 32.92 -61.49
CA SER A 82 -6.75 32.26 -62.75
C SER A 82 -7.29 32.97 -63.98
N GLU A 83 -8.39 33.71 -63.85
CA GLU A 83 -9.02 34.49 -64.91
C GLU A 83 -8.39 35.88 -65.12
N LEU A 84 -7.53 36.37 -64.24
CA LEU A 84 -6.87 37.67 -64.35
C LEU A 84 -6.13 37.92 -65.66
N PRO A 85 -5.44 36.93 -66.27
CA PRO A 85 -4.74 37.13 -67.52
C PRO A 85 -5.66 37.58 -68.69
N ALA A 86 -6.94 37.23 -68.60
CA ALA A 86 -7.93 37.59 -69.67
C ALA A 86 -8.44 39.04 -69.57
N LEU A 87 -8.13 39.77 -68.48
CA LEU A 87 -8.59 41.15 -68.26
C LEU A 87 -7.66 42.17 -68.86
N PRO A 88 -8.17 43.38 -69.20
CA PRO A 88 -7.35 44.53 -69.59
C PRO A 88 -6.32 44.90 -68.50
N LEU A 89 -5.16 45.45 -68.89
CA LEU A 89 -3.99 45.66 -68.07
C LEU A 89 -4.30 46.46 -66.77
N GLU A 90 -5.08 47.52 -66.88
CA GLU A 90 -5.44 48.39 -65.74
C GLU A 90 -6.36 47.66 -64.76
N GLN A 91 -7.35 46.94 -65.26
CA GLN A 91 -8.25 46.17 -64.43
C GLN A 91 -7.52 44.97 -63.76
N ARG A 92 -6.58 44.37 -64.49
CA ARG A 92 -5.75 43.26 -64.00
C ARG A 92 -4.95 43.66 -62.74
N ARG A 93 -4.34 44.84 -62.75
CA ARG A 93 -3.56 45.33 -61.60
C ARG A 93 -4.40 45.58 -60.34
N THR A 94 -5.56 46.25 -60.52
CA THR A 94 -6.44 46.60 -59.43
C THR A 94 -7.10 45.34 -58.82
N ARG A 95 -7.71 44.50 -59.67
CA ARG A 95 -8.38 43.26 -59.25
C ARG A 95 -7.39 42.23 -58.67
N GLY A 96 -6.17 42.15 -59.27
CA GLY A 96 -5.13 41.26 -58.76
C GLY A 96 -4.62 41.63 -57.36
N ARG A 97 -4.50 42.95 -57.09
CA ARG A 97 -4.19 43.39 -55.70
C ARG A 97 -5.30 43.06 -54.74
N ALA A 98 -6.57 43.29 -55.09
CA ALA A 98 -7.71 43.00 -54.25
C ALA A 98 -7.82 41.48 -53.93
N LEU A 99 -7.71 40.62 -54.97
CA LEU A 99 -7.77 39.17 -54.84
C LEU A 99 -6.63 38.65 -53.97
N ASN A 100 -5.39 39.15 -54.13
CA ASN A 100 -4.26 38.72 -53.24
C ASN A 100 -4.41 39.19 -51.81
N LEU A 101 -4.99 40.38 -51.58
CA LEU A 101 -5.30 40.85 -50.23
C LEU A 101 -6.41 40.01 -49.62
N ALA A 102 -7.49 39.74 -50.34
CA ALA A 102 -8.57 38.85 -49.88
C ALA A 102 -8.06 37.46 -49.55
N LYS A 103 -7.18 36.87 -50.36
CA LYS A 103 -6.54 35.57 -50.11
C LYS A 103 -5.80 35.58 -48.77
N ARG A 104 -4.93 36.54 -48.54
CA ARG A 104 -4.17 36.64 -47.26
C ARG A 104 -5.08 36.76 -46.05
N LEU A 105 -6.10 37.63 -46.13
CA LEU A 105 -7.06 37.80 -45.03
C LEU A 105 -7.79 36.49 -44.68
N LEU A 106 -8.19 35.70 -45.70
CA LEU A 106 -8.86 34.41 -45.47
C LEU A 106 -7.91 33.35 -44.96
N GLU A 107 -6.64 33.33 -45.41
CA GLU A 107 -5.61 32.42 -44.88
C GLU A 107 -5.32 32.72 -43.38
N GLU A 108 -5.16 33.98 -43.03
CA GLU A 108 -4.98 34.42 -41.64
C GLU A 108 -6.16 33.99 -40.75
N LEU A 109 -7.37 34.22 -41.22
CA LEU A 109 -8.58 33.86 -40.46
C LEU A 109 -8.75 32.36 -40.33
N HIS A 110 -8.38 31.58 -41.35
CA HIS A 110 -8.39 30.13 -41.32
C HIS A 110 -7.46 29.58 -40.23
N GLU A 111 -6.21 30.09 -40.17
CA GLU A 111 -5.25 29.64 -39.14
C GLU A 111 -5.72 30.02 -37.72
N ALA A 112 -6.29 31.20 -37.53
CA ALA A 112 -6.84 31.59 -36.23
C ALA A 112 -8.05 30.72 -35.84
N ALA A 113 -8.95 30.42 -36.78
CA ALA A 113 -10.10 29.56 -36.54
C ALA A 113 -9.66 28.09 -36.20
N ARG A 114 -8.64 27.59 -36.93
CA ARG A 114 -8.05 26.30 -36.67
C ARG A 114 -7.45 26.23 -35.24
N ALA A 115 -6.61 27.20 -34.86
CA ALA A 115 -6.01 27.27 -33.55
C ALA A 115 -7.07 27.37 -32.42
N ARG A 116 -8.20 28.05 -32.66
CA ARG A 116 -9.33 28.07 -31.72
C ARG A 116 -9.96 26.69 -31.54
N LEU A 117 -10.18 25.96 -32.64
CA LEU A 117 -10.78 24.63 -32.58
C LEU A 117 -9.86 23.61 -31.92
N GLU A 118 -8.55 23.70 -32.22
CA GLU A 118 -7.53 22.87 -31.55
C GLU A 118 -7.49 23.12 -30.02
N ARG A 119 -7.44 24.40 -29.60
CA ARG A 119 -7.51 24.75 -28.15
C ARG A 119 -8.81 24.29 -27.50
N ALA A 120 -9.94 24.38 -28.19
CA ALA A 120 -11.22 23.89 -27.66
C ALA A 120 -11.29 22.36 -27.58
N ALA A 121 -10.56 21.63 -28.42
CA ALA A 121 -10.41 20.18 -28.36
C ALA A 121 -9.48 19.78 -27.20
N GLU A 122 -8.34 20.41 -27.05
CA GLU A 122 -7.39 20.20 -25.95
C GLU A 122 -8.04 20.43 -24.57
N GLY A 123 -8.91 21.45 -24.45
CA GLY A 123 -9.63 21.73 -23.22
C GLY A 123 -10.65 20.66 -22.81
N ARG A 124 -11.15 19.83 -23.75
CA ARG A 124 -12.09 18.73 -23.44
C ARG A 124 -11.42 17.52 -22.83
N ASP A 125 -10.16 17.26 -23.19
CA ASP A 125 -9.37 16.12 -22.72
C ASP A 125 -8.34 16.52 -21.66
N ALA A 126 -8.35 17.78 -21.23
CA ALA A 126 -7.42 18.26 -20.21
C ALA A 126 -7.67 17.55 -18.90
N ILE A 127 -6.66 16.85 -18.41
CA ILE A 127 -6.66 16.25 -17.07
C ILE A 127 -6.67 17.40 -16.06
N ASP A 128 -7.66 17.41 -15.16
CA ASP A 128 -7.69 18.33 -14.05
C ASP A 128 -6.57 17.98 -13.06
N VAL A 129 -5.48 18.72 -13.11
CA VAL A 129 -4.30 18.51 -12.26
C VAL A 129 -4.56 18.90 -10.78
N THR A 130 -5.69 19.54 -10.48
CA THR A 130 -6.11 19.85 -9.10
C THR A 130 -6.76 18.66 -8.42
N LEU A 131 -7.24 17.67 -9.19
CA LEU A 131 -7.76 16.44 -8.64
C LEU A 131 -6.62 15.61 -8.05
N PRO A 132 -6.83 14.99 -6.87
CA PRO A 132 -5.84 14.10 -6.30
C PRO A 132 -5.60 12.92 -7.25
N GLY A 133 -4.35 12.67 -7.60
CA GLY A 133 -3.95 11.51 -8.39
C GLY A 133 -4.37 10.20 -7.71
N ARG A 134 -4.49 9.12 -8.49
CA ARG A 134 -4.66 7.77 -7.93
C ARG A 134 -3.44 7.47 -7.07
N ARG A 135 -3.65 7.32 -5.77
CA ARG A 135 -2.58 6.87 -4.88
C ARG A 135 -2.21 5.44 -5.27
N PRO A 136 -0.92 5.14 -5.51
CA PRO A 136 -0.51 3.75 -5.67
C PRO A 136 -0.89 3.01 -4.39
N TRP A 137 -1.37 1.78 -4.53
CA TRP A 137 -1.66 0.95 -3.37
C TRP A 137 -0.34 0.61 -2.69
N ILE A 138 -0.12 1.19 -1.51
CA ILE A 138 1.02 0.86 -0.66
C ILE A 138 0.57 -0.34 0.18
N GLY A 139 1.27 -1.45 0.04
CA GLY A 139 1.04 -2.64 0.85
C GLY A 139 1.25 -2.33 2.35
N ARG A 140 0.63 -3.14 3.21
CA ARG A 140 0.75 -3.06 4.67
C ARG A 140 1.46 -4.30 5.19
N ARG A 141 2.09 -4.16 6.34
CA ARG A 141 2.65 -5.33 7.03
C ARG A 141 1.52 -6.18 7.57
N HIS A 142 1.65 -7.51 7.43
CA HIS A 142 0.70 -8.46 7.98
C HIS A 142 0.58 -8.27 9.51
N VAL A 143 -0.63 -8.41 10.07
CA VAL A 143 -0.89 -8.15 11.50
C VAL A 143 -0.01 -9.00 12.43
N LEU A 144 0.28 -10.25 12.09
CA LEU A 144 1.19 -11.09 12.89
C LEU A 144 2.62 -10.52 12.88
N ASN A 145 3.09 -9.98 11.75
CA ASN A 145 4.42 -9.36 11.71
C ASN A 145 4.47 -8.07 12.54
N GLN A 146 3.38 -7.31 12.60
CA GLN A 146 3.29 -6.14 13.49
C GLN A 146 3.39 -6.55 14.96
N ILE A 147 2.71 -7.62 15.36
CA ILE A 147 2.79 -8.18 16.72
C ILE A 147 4.20 -8.72 17.01
N PHE A 148 4.82 -9.43 16.06
CA PHE A 148 6.20 -9.88 16.21
C PHE A 148 7.17 -8.74 16.46
N ASP A 149 7.13 -7.68 15.66
CA ASP A 149 8.00 -6.52 15.82
C ASP A 149 7.83 -5.90 17.21
N GLU A 150 6.59 -5.68 17.63
CA GLU A 150 6.30 -5.08 18.95
C GLU A 150 6.81 -5.95 20.10
N LEU A 151 6.66 -7.27 20.00
CA LEU A 151 7.17 -8.20 21.02
C LEU A 151 8.70 -8.24 21.01
N LEU A 152 9.33 -8.24 19.85
CA LEU A 152 10.79 -8.23 19.74
C LEU A 152 11.38 -6.92 20.29
N ASP A 153 10.76 -5.78 20.00
CA ASP A 153 11.17 -4.49 20.54
C ASP A 153 11.02 -4.45 22.08
N LEU A 154 9.91 -4.98 22.59
CA LEU A 154 9.69 -5.09 24.04
C LEU A 154 10.78 -5.93 24.71
N PHE A 155 11.02 -7.15 24.21
CA PHE A 155 12.00 -8.04 24.81
C PHE A 155 13.42 -7.53 24.61
N HIS A 156 13.72 -6.87 23.49
CA HIS A 156 15.00 -6.19 23.31
C HIS A 156 15.20 -5.10 24.37
N GLY A 157 14.16 -4.30 24.67
CA GLY A 157 14.16 -3.33 25.75
C GLY A 157 14.39 -3.93 27.14
N LEU A 158 14.04 -5.21 27.35
CA LEU A 158 14.31 -5.99 28.55
C LEU A 158 15.69 -6.71 28.52
N GLY A 159 16.50 -6.46 27.47
CA GLY A 159 17.85 -7.01 27.34
C GLY A 159 17.92 -8.39 26.70
N TYR A 160 16.85 -8.85 26.05
CA TYR A 160 16.85 -10.11 25.30
C TYR A 160 17.38 -9.90 23.87
N SER A 161 18.07 -10.91 23.35
CA SER A 161 18.49 -10.99 21.95
C SER A 161 17.70 -12.07 21.23
N VAL A 162 17.54 -11.91 19.91
CA VAL A 162 16.84 -12.90 19.07
C VAL A 162 17.79 -14.05 18.74
N PHE A 163 17.30 -15.28 18.86
CA PHE A 163 17.97 -16.50 18.39
C PHE A 163 17.02 -17.26 17.45
N THR A 164 17.47 -17.59 16.26
CA THR A 164 16.69 -18.35 15.27
C THR A 164 17.17 -19.80 15.23
N SER A 165 16.23 -20.74 15.08
CA SER A 165 16.51 -22.16 14.95
C SER A 165 15.73 -22.79 13.79
N PRO A 166 16.15 -23.94 13.27
CA PRO A 166 15.50 -24.60 12.14
C PRO A 166 14.04 -24.98 12.42
N GLU A 167 13.20 -25.01 11.39
CA GLU A 167 11.81 -25.51 11.49
C GLU A 167 11.76 -27.03 11.42
N VAL A 168 12.66 -27.66 10.67
CA VAL A 168 12.88 -29.10 10.67
C VAL A 168 13.88 -29.44 11.77
N GLU A 169 13.47 -30.26 12.70
CA GLU A 169 14.23 -30.56 13.91
C GLU A 169 14.42 -32.06 14.13
N HIS A 170 15.46 -32.42 14.87
CA HIS A 170 15.61 -33.76 15.39
C HIS A 170 14.71 -33.99 16.60
N ASP A 171 14.16 -35.19 16.75
CA ASP A 171 13.38 -35.60 17.93
C ASP A 171 14.12 -35.33 19.25
N SER A 172 15.43 -35.54 19.22
CA SER A 172 16.27 -35.30 20.42
C SER A 172 16.26 -33.84 20.89
N TYR A 173 16.13 -32.86 19.96
CA TYR A 173 16.03 -31.43 20.29
C TYR A 173 14.60 -31.02 20.63
N ASN A 174 13.63 -31.53 19.85
CA ASN A 174 12.23 -31.15 20.05
C ASN A 174 11.63 -31.75 21.33
N PHE A 175 12.09 -32.93 21.73
CA PHE A 175 11.54 -33.65 22.86
C PHE A 175 12.61 -34.16 23.86
N GLY A 176 13.60 -34.91 23.36
CA GLY A 176 14.53 -35.66 24.24
C GLY A 176 15.26 -34.76 25.23
N LYS A 177 15.98 -33.76 24.79
CA LYS A 177 16.73 -32.81 25.64
C LYS A 177 15.84 -31.84 26.41
N LEU A 178 14.56 -31.73 26.05
CA LEU A 178 13.54 -30.98 26.78
C LEU A 178 12.80 -31.83 27.84
N ASN A 179 13.39 -32.96 28.23
CA ASN A 179 12.90 -33.81 29.31
C ASN A 179 11.53 -34.46 29.04
N PHE A 180 11.11 -34.58 27.76
CA PHE A 180 9.91 -35.34 27.43
C PHE A 180 10.21 -36.85 27.56
N PRO A 181 9.40 -37.61 28.28
CA PRO A 181 9.52 -39.06 28.31
C PRO A 181 9.23 -39.68 26.92
N PRO A 182 9.78 -40.87 26.62
CA PRO A 182 9.61 -41.52 25.34
C PRO A 182 8.15 -41.81 24.95
N ASP A 183 7.31 -42.05 25.93
CA ASP A 183 5.88 -42.39 25.83
C ASP A 183 4.94 -41.15 25.97
N HIS A 184 5.49 -39.96 25.95
CA HIS A 184 4.67 -38.74 26.09
C HIS A 184 3.73 -38.57 24.87
N PRO A 185 2.42 -38.28 25.09
CA PRO A 185 1.44 -38.17 24.01
C PRO A 185 1.82 -37.19 22.87
N ALA A 186 2.44 -36.06 23.22
CA ALA A 186 2.91 -35.08 22.25
C ALA A 186 3.92 -35.63 21.20
N ARG A 187 4.52 -36.82 21.47
CA ARG A 187 5.40 -37.52 20.53
C ARG A 187 4.64 -38.46 19.58
N ASP A 188 3.34 -38.55 19.71
CA ASP A 188 2.52 -39.35 18.79
C ASP A 188 2.46 -38.72 17.41
N ALA A 189 2.43 -39.56 16.38
CA ALA A 189 2.27 -39.14 15.01
C ALA A 189 0.91 -38.43 14.73
N HIS A 190 -0.05 -38.55 15.63
CA HIS A 190 -1.30 -37.81 15.57
C HIS A 190 -1.15 -36.32 15.95
N ASP A 191 -0.12 -35.99 16.74
CA ASP A 191 0.12 -34.62 17.22
C ASP A 191 1.37 -33.98 16.59
N THR A 192 2.26 -34.77 15.94
CA THR A 192 3.54 -34.31 15.41
C THR A 192 3.73 -34.75 13.95
N TYR A 193 4.15 -33.82 13.07
CA TYR A 193 4.52 -34.14 11.70
C TYR A 193 5.97 -34.65 11.62
N PHE A 194 6.15 -35.94 11.43
CA PHE A 194 7.45 -36.55 11.14
C PHE A 194 7.75 -36.48 9.64
N VAL A 195 8.97 -36.07 9.30
CA VAL A 195 9.47 -35.99 7.91
C VAL A 195 10.59 -36.99 7.62
N GLY A 196 11.00 -37.74 8.64
CA GLY A 196 11.99 -38.83 8.58
C GLY A 196 11.98 -39.62 9.89
N ASP A 197 12.88 -40.58 10.05
CA ASP A 197 12.89 -41.51 11.20
C ASP A 197 13.07 -40.77 12.53
N ASP A 198 13.92 -39.72 12.57
CA ASP A 198 14.16 -38.89 13.73
C ASP A 198 14.00 -37.39 13.45
N LEU A 199 13.48 -37.03 12.27
CA LEU A 199 13.25 -35.68 11.83
C LEU A 199 11.76 -35.33 11.83
N LEU A 200 11.44 -34.15 12.34
CA LEU A 200 10.06 -33.68 12.46
C LEU A 200 9.97 -32.17 12.18
N LEU A 201 8.77 -31.67 11.93
CA LEU A 201 8.47 -30.26 12.00
C LEU A 201 8.29 -29.88 13.47
N ARG A 202 9.07 -28.90 13.97
CA ARG A 202 9.04 -28.52 15.39
C ARG A 202 7.67 -28.16 15.87
N THR A 203 7.25 -28.69 17.03
CA THR A 203 5.94 -28.47 17.64
C THR A 203 5.88 -27.23 18.54
N HIS A 204 7.03 -26.67 18.86
CA HIS A 204 7.25 -25.44 19.64
C HIS A 204 8.63 -24.85 19.30
N THR A 205 8.91 -23.64 19.73
CA THR A 205 10.20 -22.97 19.46
C THR A 205 11.29 -23.29 20.50
N SER A 206 10.96 -24.09 21.52
CA SER A 206 11.86 -24.48 22.62
C SER A 206 13.10 -25.29 22.22
N PRO A 207 13.16 -26.01 21.07
CA PRO A 207 14.43 -26.57 20.58
C PRO A 207 15.55 -25.52 20.46
N GLY A 208 15.15 -24.26 20.18
CA GLY A 208 16.07 -23.14 20.18
C GLY A 208 16.81 -22.92 21.49
N TRP A 209 16.19 -23.24 22.65
CA TRP A 209 16.87 -23.17 23.96
C TRP A 209 18.07 -24.09 24.03
N ILE A 210 17.87 -25.33 23.60
CA ILE A 210 18.90 -26.36 23.59
C ILE A 210 20.07 -25.95 22.70
N ARG A 211 19.77 -25.53 21.45
CA ARG A 211 20.78 -25.05 20.50
C ARG A 211 21.55 -23.86 21.05
N ALA A 212 20.86 -22.88 21.60
CA ALA A 212 21.49 -21.69 22.14
C ALA A 212 22.39 -22.00 23.34
N MET A 213 21.95 -22.89 24.24
CA MET A 213 22.74 -23.30 25.40
C MET A 213 23.94 -24.18 25.05
N GLU A 214 23.87 -24.95 23.96
CA GLU A 214 25.03 -25.71 23.46
C GLU A 214 26.07 -24.78 22.81
N GLU A 215 25.63 -23.71 22.12
CA GLU A 215 26.52 -22.76 21.45
C GLU A 215 27.15 -21.73 22.40
N ARG A 216 26.45 -21.33 23.47
CA ARG A 216 26.80 -20.18 24.27
C ARG A 216 26.87 -20.59 25.77
N LYS A 217 27.46 -19.71 26.59
CA LYS A 217 27.50 -19.86 28.03
C LYS A 217 26.67 -18.77 28.72
N PRO A 218 26.08 -19.03 29.90
CA PRO A 218 25.43 -18.01 30.71
C PRO A 218 26.33 -16.79 30.99
N PRO A 219 25.76 -15.58 31.10
CA PRO A 219 24.34 -15.27 31.09
C PRO A 219 23.69 -15.29 29.71
N LEU A 220 22.47 -15.86 29.59
CA LEU A 220 21.69 -15.91 28.38
C LEU A 220 20.34 -15.24 28.61
N ARG A 221 20.00 -14.25 27.76
CA ARG A 221 18.65 -13.68 27.66
C ARG A 221 18.26 -13.71 26.18
N LEU A 222 17.43 -14.63 25.79
CA LEU A 222 17.13 -14.93 24.40
C LEU A 222 15.63 -15.09 24.17
N VAL A 223 15.16 -14.64 23.00
CA VAL A 223 13.82 -14.93 22.49
C VAL A 223 13.94 -15.70 21.17
N PHE A 224 13.01 -16.61 20.96
CA PHE A 224 13.00 -17.60 19.87
C PHE A 224 11.71 -17.47 19.07
N PRO A 225 11.60 -16.46 18.18
CA PRO A 225 10.44 -16.32 17.31
C PRO A 225 10.47 -17.37 16.22
N GLY A 226 9.30 -17.92 15.87
CA GLY A 226 9.24 -18.81 14.73
C GLY A 226 7.90 -19.49 14.53
N ARG A 227 7.78 -20.16 13.38
CA ARG A 227 6.66 -20.98 13.01
C ARG A 227 6.81 -22.35 13.67
N VAL A 228 5.68 -22.92 14.05
CA VAL A 228 5.57 -24.24 14.67
C VAL A 228 4.42 -25.03 14.05
N TYR A 229 4.42 -26.34 14.19
CA TYR A 229 3.53 -27.24 13.48
C TYR A 229 2.96 -28.29 14.42
N ARG A 230 1.65 -28.55 14.32
CA ARG A 230 0.97 -29.60 15.07
C ARG A 230 -0.02 -30.30 14.18
N ALA A 231 -0.05 -31.62 14.21
CA ALA A 231 -0.97 -32.44 13.42
C ALA A 231 -2.40 -32.44 14.00
N GLU A 232 -2.95 -31.26 14.24
CA GLU A 232 -4.28 -31.06 14.79
C GLU A 232 -5.32 -30.83 13.69
N GLN A 233 -6.60 -31.14 13.99
CA GLN A 233 -7.68 -30.75 13.09
C GLN A 233 -7.86 -29.23 13.09
N ILE A 234 -7.92 -28.65 11.87
CA ILE A 234 -8.12 -27.22 11.69
C ILE A 234 -9.55 -26.85 12.09
N ASP A 235 -9.70 -25.94 13.06
CA ASP A 235 -10.97 -25.36 13.47
C ASP A 235 -10.86 -23.82 13.62
N ALA A 236 -11.83 -23.17 14.27
CA ALA A 236 -11.81 -21.73 14.48
C ALA A 236 -10.68 -21.27 15.45
N SER A 237 -10.12 -22.15 16.23
CA SER A 237 -9.15 -21.88 17.29
C SER A 237 -7.81 -22.62 17.15
N HIS A 238 -7.75 -23.65 16.29
CA HIS A 238 -6.59 -24.48 16.04
C HIS A 238 -6.22 -24.52 14.56
N MET A 239 -4.91 -24.49 14.31
CA MET A 239 -4.33 -24.65 12.98
C MET A 239 -3.15 -25.63 13.07
N ASP A 240 -2.88 -26.27 11.94
CA ASP A 240 -1.74 -27.16 11.76
C ASP A 240 -0.39 -26.43 11.78
N GLN A 241 -0.41 -25.14 11.47
CA GLN A 241 0.75 -24.26 11.60
C GLN A 241 0.35 -22.93 12.27
N PHE A 242 1.18 -22.45 13.16
CA PHE A 242 1.01 -21.15 13.81
C PHE A 242 2.36 -20.60 14.27
N HIS A 243 2.38 -19.45 14.92
CA HIS A 243 3.62 -18.82 15.31
C HIS A 243 3.74 -18.75 16.83
N GLN A 244 4.95 -19.01 17.33
CA GLN A 244 5.30 -18.86 18.72
C GLN A 244 6.51 -17.94 18.90
N ILE A 245 6.59 -17.34 20.06
CA ILE A 245 7.80 -16.75 20.59
C ILE A 245 8.03 -17.34 21.97
N ASP A 246 9.14 -18.01 22.13
CA ASP A 246 9.61 -18.46 23.44
C ASP A 246 10.65 -17.47 23.96
N GLY A 247 10.81 -17.41 25.29
CA GLY A 247 11.88 -16.69 25.95
C GLY A 247 12.64 -17.60 26.90
N LEU A 248 13.93 -17.39 27.04
CA LEU A 248 14.83 -18.07 27.95
C LEU A 248 15.73 -17.05 28.64
N TYR A 249 15.79 -17.12 29.97
CA TYR A 249 16.78 -16.42 30.76
C TYR A 249 17.52 -17.42 31.65
N VAL A 250 18.83 -17.53 31.51
CA VAL A 250 19.71 -18.39 32.30
C VAL A 250 20.87 -17.56 32.83
N ASP A 251 21.04 -17.58 34.14
CA ASP A 251 22.15 -16.92 34.84
C ASP A 251 22.33 -17.58 36.22
N ARG A 252 23.15 -17.00 37.08
CA ARG A 252 23.20 -17.33 38.50
C ARG A 252 22.02 -16.73 39.21
N ASP A 253 21.45 -17.45 40.17
CA ASP A 253 20.42 -16.95 41.10
C ASP A 253 19.12 -16.41 40.44
N VAL A 254 18.79 -16.85 39.22
CA VAL A 254 17.52 -16.49 38.55
C VAL A 254 16.37 -17.18 39.30
N SER A 255 15.33 -16.40 39.60
CA SER A 255 14.22 -16.85 40.45
C SER A 255 12.85 -16.77 39.73
N MET A 256 11.85 -17.39 40.36
CA MET A 256 10.44 -17.25 39.94
C MET A 256 9.93 -15.81 40.07
N ALA A 257 10.53 -14.98 40.92
CA ALA A 257 10.19 -13.55 41.00
C ALA A 257 10.64 -12.79 39.76
N ASP A 258 11.82 -13.14 39.18
CA ASP A 258 12.31 -12.56 37.96
C ASP A 258 11.43 -12.94 36.78
N LEU A 259 11.00 -14.21 36.69
CA LEU A 259 10.01 -14.66 35.70
C LEU A 259 8.73 -13.84 35.79
N LYS A 260 8.16 -13.74 36.99
CA LYS A 260 6.93 -13.01 37.23
C LYS A 260 7.06 -11.53 36.85
N SER A 261 8.14 -10.88 37.25
CA SER A 261 8.40 -9.46 36.91
C SER A 261 8.50 -9.23 35.40
N THR A 262 9.23 -10.12 34.70
CA THR A 262 9.36 -10.08 33.24
C THR A 262 7.99 -10.21 32.54
N LEU A 263 7.18 -11.18 32.97
CA LEU A 263 5.88 -11.45 32.38
C LEU A 263 4.81 -10.41 32.77
N ASP A 264 4.87 -9.83 33.98
CA ASP A 264 4.02 -8.69 34.36
C ASP A 264 4.33 -7.46 33.49
N THR A 265 5.60 -7.19 33.21
CA THR A 265 6.02 -6.11 32.30
C THR A 265 5.51 -6.35 30.88
N PHE A 266 5.67 -7.56 30.36
CA PHE A 266 5.09 -7.97 29.09
C PHE A 266 3.57 -7.75 29.05
N ALA A 267 2.84 -8.26 30.02
CA ALA A 267 1.38 -8.19 30.06
C ALA A 267 0.87 -6.73 30.04
N ARG A 268 1.49 -5.86 30.85
CA ARG A 268 1.14 -4.44 30.92
C ARG A 268 1.46 -3.67 29.63
N SER A 269 2.55 -4.02 28.97
CA SER A 269 2.94 -3.39 27.70
C SER A 269 2.00 -3.77 26.56
N ILE A 270 1.57 -5.03 26.49
CA ILE A 270 0.74 -5.55 25.39
C ILE A 270 -0.75 -5.30 25.62
N TYR A 271 -1.24 -5.48 26.83
CA TYR A 271 -2.66 -5.45 27.17
C TYR A 271 -3.10 -4.20 27.95
N GLY A 272 -2.15 -3.33 28.30
CA GLY A 272 -2.41 -2.07 29.00
C GLY A 272 -2.03 -2.09 30.47
N ALA A 273 -1.73 -0.89 30.99
CA ALA A 273 -1.16 -0.73 32.34
C ALA A 273 -2.07 -1.23 33.49
N SER A 274 -3.39 -1.29 33.27
CA SER A 274 -4.38 -1.72 34.25
C SER A 274 -4.58 -3.23 34.32
N VAL A 275 -3.99 -3.98 33.36
CA VAL A 275 -4.16 -5.44 33.33
C VAL A 275 -3.61 -6.09 34.57
N ARG A 276 -4.35 -7.08 35.11
CA ARG A 276 -3.93 -7.89 36.22
C ARG A 276 -3.51 -9.25 35.70
N THR A 277 -2.44 -9.80 36.27
CA THR A 277 -1.92 -11.14 35.98
C THR A 277 -2.23 -12.09 37.09
N ARG A 278 -2.37 -13.37 36.77
CA ARG A 278 -2.36 -14.45 37.74
C ARG A 278 -1.57 -15.64 37.19
N PHE A 279 -0.92 -16.38 38.09
CA PHE A 279 -0.15 -17.56 37.74
C PHE A 279 -0.85 -18.78 38.34
N ILE A 280 -1.09 -19.77 37.50
CA ILE A 280 -1.76 -21.03 37.84
C ILE A 280 -0.74 -22.14 37.67
N PRO A 281 -0.45 -22.96 38.69
CA PRO A 281 0.45 -24.10 38.56
C PRO A 281 -0.02 -25.04 37.42
N ILE A 282 0.91 -25.42 36.55
CA ILE A 282 0.68 -26.37 35.46
C ILE A 282 1.95 -27.19 35.26
N TYR A 283 1.81 -28.40 34.76
CA TYR A 283 2.93 -29.25 34.42
C TYR A 283 3.37 -29.14 32.98
N PHE A 284 4.67 -28.92 32.77
CA PHE A 284 5.37 -29.14 31.51
C PHE A 284 6.67 -29.90 31.78
N PRO A 285 7.08 -30.87 30.90
CA PRO A 285 8.28 -31.71 31.17
C PRO A 285 9.57 -30.92 31.34
N PHE A 286 9.69 -29.77 30.69
CA PHE A 286 10.91 -28.97 30.56
C PHE A 286 11.03 -27.84 31.60
N VAL A 287 10.03 -27.64 32.48
CA VAL A 287 10.06 -26.63 33.54
C VAL A 287 9.53 -27.20 34.87
N GLU A 288 10.13 -26.78 36.01
CA GLU A 288 9.72 -27.14 37.36
C GLU A 288 10.17 -26.04 38.36
N PRO A 289 9.26 -25.33 39.03
CA PRO A 289 7.81 -25.35 38.85
C PRO A 289 7.36 -24.72 37.56
N GLY A 290 6.29 -25.28 36.97
CA GLY A 290 5.61 -24.71 35.79
C GLY A 290 4.41 -23.88 36.19
N ALA A 291 4.12 -22.85 35.38
CA ALA A 291 3.01 -21.95 35.60
C ALA A 291 2.40 -21.49 34.28
N GLN A 292 1.08 -21.55 34.18
CA GLN A 292 0.31 -20.84 33.18
C GLN A 292 0.09 -19.40 33.67
N MET A 293 0.25 -18.42 32.77
CA MET A 293 -0.11 -17.05 33.10
C MET A 293 -1.40 -16.65 32.37
N ASP A 294 -2.35 -16.15 33.16
CA ASP A 294 -3.56 -15.52 32.67
C ASP A 294 -3.52 -14.01 32.88
N VAL A 295 -4.19 -13.28 32.02
CA VAL A 295 -4.45 -11.83 32.17
C VAL A 295 -5.93 -11.57 32.42
N SER A 296 -6.26 -10.49 33.13
CA SER A 296 -7.66 -10.06 33.25
C SER A 296 -8.20 -9.73 31.87
N CYS A 297 -9.43 -10.15 31.57
CA CYS A 297 -10.04 -10.00 30.26
C CYS A 297 -10.18 -8.52 29.90
N VAL A 298 -9.52 -8.09 28.86
CA VAL A 298 -9.52 -6.70 28.37
C VAL A 298 -10.88 -6.24 27.82
N ILE A 299 -11.76 -7.18 27.44
CA ILE A 299 -13.09 -6.86 26.88
C ILE A 299 -14.11 -6.54 27.99
N CYS A 300 -14.06 -7.23 29.12
CA CYS A 300 -14.99 -7.03 30.21
C CYS A 300 -14.31 -6.49 31.47
N ASP A 301 -13.08 -6.02 31.37
CA ASP A 301 -12.26 -5.51 32.47
C ASP A 301 -12.19 -6.47 33.65
N GLY A 302 -12.09 -7.77 33.38
CA GLY A 302 -12.00 -8.84 34.35
C GLY A 302 -13.31 -9.16 35.09
N THR A 303 -14.44 -8.56 34.75
CA THR A 303 -15.75 -8.78 35.43
C THR A 303 -16.45 -10.07 34.98
N GLY A 304 -16.10 -10.62 33.83
CA GLY A 304 -16.78 -11.79 33.23
C GLY A 304 -18.08 -11.44 32.52
N ALA A 305 -18.53 -10.18 32.54
CA ALA A 305 -19.76 -9.74 31.93
C ALA A 305 -19.57 -8.42 31.17
N VAL A 306 -20.31 -8.23 30.09
CA VAL A 306 -20.33 -7.00 29.26
C VAL A 306 -21.73 -6.40 29.25
N LYS A 307 -21.83 -5.09 29.16
CA LYS A 307 -23.12 -4.39 29.01
C LYS A 307 -23.47 -4.31 27.53
N ASP A 308 -24.59 -4.92 27.15
CA ASP A 308 -25.12 -4.91 25.79
C ASP A 308 -26.60 -4.49 25.82
N GLY A 309 -26.94 -3.43 25.12
CA GLY A 309 -28.33 -2.90 25.10
C GLY A 309 -28.92 -2.59 26.48
N GLY A 310 -28.08 -2.24 27.47
CA GLY A 310 -28.52 -1.98 28.85
C GLY A 310 -28.63 -3.20 29.76
N GLN A 311 -28.46 -4.41 29.24
CA GLN A 311 -28.44 -5.66 29.98
C GLN A 311 -27.02 -6.19 30.17
N MET A 312 -26.76 -6.83 31.32
CA MET A 312 -25.51 -7.51 31.56
C MET A 312 -25.57 -8.89 30.90
N ARG A 313 -24.61 -9.16 30.00
CA ARG A 313 -24.44 -10.47 29.34
C ARG A 313 -23.09 -11.06 29.69
N ARG A 314 -23.03 -12.37 29.71
CA ARG A 314 -21.78 -13.11 29.89
C ARG A 314 -20.80 -12.74 28.78
N CYS A 315 -19.56 -12.36 29.14
CA CYS A 315 -18.53 -12.05 28.16
C CYS A 315 -18.21 -13.29 27.31
N SER A 316 -18.34 -13.16 25.98
CA SER A 316 -18.10 -14.27 25.05
C SER A 316 -16.61 -14.62 24.94
N VAL A 317 -15.72 -13.67 25.12
CA VAL A 317 -14.27 -13.83 24.96
C VAL A 317 -13.68 -14.64 26.12
N CYS A 318 -13.93 -14.22 27.37
CA CYS A 318 -13.45 -14.97 28.55
C CYS A 318 -14.45 -16.02 29.01
N LYS A 319 -15.55 -16.24 28.30
CA LYS A 319 -16.62 -17.20 28.68
C LYS A 319 -17.11 -17.02 30.12
N GLY A 320 -17.13 -15.76 30.61
CA GLY A 320 -17.59 -15.39 31.92
C GLY A 320 -16.58 -15.59 33.05
N SER A 321 -15.38 -16.05 32.77
CA SER A 321 -14.34 -16.26 33.79
C SER A 321 -13.69 -14.97 34.32
N GLY A 322 -13.71 -13.91 33.48
CA GLY A 322 -12.96 -12.66 33.71
C GLY A 322 -11.45 -12.78 33.41
N TRP A 323 -10.97 -13.95 32.99
CA TRP A 323 -9.56 -14.23 32.74
C TRP A 323 -9.33 -14.83 31.34
N LEU A 324 -8.15 -14.56 30.79
CA LEU A 324 -7.71 -15.09 29.52
C LEU A 324 -6.32 -15.70 29.67
N GLU A 325 -6.20 -16.98 29.33
CA GLU A 325 -4.92 -17.64 29.23
C GLU A 325 -4.08 -17.03 28.10
N VAL A 326 -2.82 -16.73 28.37
CA VAL A 326 -1.92 -16.08 27.40
C VAL A 326 -0.71 -16.95 27.09
N LEU A 327 -0.05 -17.54 28.10
CA LEU A 327 1.22 -18.24 27.92
C LEU A 327 1.49 -19.29 28.99
N GLY A 328 2.35 -20.26 28.65
CA GLY A 328 2.99 -21.16 29.59
C GLY A 328 4.38 -20.67 29.96
N SER A 329 4.81 -20.97 31.20
CA SER A 329 6.10 -20.54 31.73
C SER A 329 6.58 -21.45 32.87
N GLY A 330 7.80 -21.25 33.34
CA GLY A 330 8.32 -21.93 34.51
C GLY A 330 9.84 -21.79 34.66
N MET A 331 10.34 -22.31 35.77
CA MET A 331 11.78 -22.46 35.97
C MET A 331 12.27 -23.64 35.14
N VAL A 332 13.39 -23.47 34.44
CA VAL A 332 13.94 -24.52 33.56
C VAL A 332 14.29 -25.75 34.38
N HIS A 333 13.81 -26.92 33.96
CA HIS A 333 14.03 -28.17 34.68
C HIS A 333 15.53 -28.55 34.71
N PRO A 334 16.08 -29.00 35.84
CA PRO A 334 17.49 -29.36 35.95
C PRO A 334 18.00 -30.37 34.92
N ASN A 335 17.14 -31.28 34.46
CA ASN A 335 17.49 -32.25 33.42
C ASN A 335 17.77 -31.58 32.05
N VAL A 336 17.11 -30.46 31.76
CA VAL A 336 17.37 -29.68 30.54
C VAL A 336 18.78 -29.08 30.58
N PHE A 337 19.20 -28.53 31.73
CA PHE A 337 20.57 -28.06 31.93
C PHE A 337 21.60 -29.18 31.80
N ARG A 338 21.35 -30.34 32.41
CA ARG A 338 22.23 -31.51 32.26
C ARG A 338 22.37 -31.98 30.84
N ALA A 339 21.27 -31.94 30.05
CA ALA A 339 21.27 -32.37 28.65
C ALA A 339 22.16 -31.51 27.76
N VAL A 340 22.43 -30.27 28.15
CA VAL A 340 23.33 -29.32 27.40
C VAL A 340 24.69 -29.16 28.11
N GLY A 341 24.98 -29.95 29.15
CA GLY A 341 26.26 -29.94 29.84
C GLY A 341 26.42 -28.76 30.80
N TYR A 342 25.35 -28.16 31.30
CA TYR A 342 25.37 -27.17 32.36
C TYR A 342 25.18 -27.85 33.72
N ASP A 343 25.84 -27.30 34.72
CA ASP A 343 25.66 -27.73 36.10
C ASP A 343 24.46 -26.99 36.74
N PRO A 344 23.36 -27.67 37.05
CA PRO A 344 22.19 -27.04 37.63
C PRO A 344 22.38 -26.52 39.07
N GLU A 345 23.52 -26.81 39.71
CA GLU A 345 23.88 -26.23 41.01
C GLU A 345 24.54 -24.85 40.86
N GLN A 346 25.01 -24.52 39.63
CA GLN A 346 25.68 -23.25 39.33
C GLN A 346 24.82 -22.25 38.56
N VAL A 347 23.78 -22.74 37.89
CA VAL A 347 22.90 -21.89 37.05
C VAL A 347 21.45 -22.22 37.32
N THR A 348 20.63 -21.20 37.30
CA THR A 348 19.18 -21.29 37.30
C THR A 348 18.64 -20.52 36.10
N GLY A 349 17.39 -20.72 35.77
CA GLY A 349 16.79 -19.99 34.67
C GLY A 349 15.30 -20.19 34.59
N PHE A 350 14.65 -19.34 33.84
CA PHE A 350 13.25 -19.49 33.51
C PHE A 350 13.03 -19.46 32.01
N ALA A 351 11.90 -19.99 31.59
CA ALA A 351 11.43 -19.93 30.23
C ALA A 351 9.93 -19.65 30.19
N PHE A 352 9.50 -19.13 29.04
CA PHE A 352 8.09 -18.91 28.73
C PHE A 352 7.86 -19.11 27.24
N GLY A 353 6.62 -19.43 26.85
CA GLY A 353 6.24 -19.55 25.44
C GLY A 353 4.80 -19.09 25.19
N MET A 354 4.60 -18.32 24.13
CA MET A 354 3.30 -17.75 23.78
C MET A 354 3.01 -17.85 22.28
N GLY A 355 1.74 -18.07 21.94
CA GLY A 355 1.25 -18.05 20.57
C GLY A 355 0.97 -16.62 20.10
N ILE A 356 1.52 -16.24 18.94
CA ILE A 356 1.39 -14.89 18.38
C ILE A 356 -0.04 -14.63 17.93
N GLU A 357 -0.67 -15.61 17.27
CA GLU A 357 -2.06 -15.54 16.85
C GLU A 357 -3.00 -15.30 18.03
N ARG A 358 -2.71 -15.93 19.19
CA ARG A 358 -3.51 -15.74 20.40
C ARG A 358 -3.47 -14.30 20.88
N ILE A 359 -2.30 -13.68 20.85
CA ILE A 359 -2.12 -12.26 21.19
C ILE A 359 -2.88 -11.38 20.23
N ALA A 360 -2.74 -11.62 18.91
CA ALA A 360 -3.44 -10.87 17.86
C ALA A 360 -4.96 -10.99 17.98
N ILE A 361 -5.49 -12.21 18.22
CA ILE A 361 -6.92 -12.47 18.46
C ILE A 361 -7.43 -11.63 19.62
N LEU A 362 -6.74 -11.68 20.74
CA LEU A 362 -7.17 -10.98 21.95
C LEU A 362 -7.09 -9.46 21.82
N ARG A 363 -6.08 -8.95 21.12
CA ARG A 363 -5.85 -7.52 20.95
C ARG A 363 -6.80 -6.88 19.95
N HIS A 364 -7.03 -7.54 18.82
CA HIS A 364 -7.80 -6.99 17.72
C HIS A 364 -9.24 -7.54 17.62
N GLY A 365 -9.63 -8.45 18.51
CA GLY A 365 -10.97 -9.04 18.48
C GLY A 365 -11.23 -9.91 17.26
N ILE A 366 -10.19 -10.56 16.73
CA ILE A 366 -10.28 -11.41 15.53
C ILE A 366 -11.05 -12.68 15.91
N PRO A 367 -12.11 -13.05 15.17
CA PRO A 367 -13.00 -14.15 15.56
C PRO A 367 -12.42 -15.54 15.32
N GLU A 368 -11.55 -15.69 14.32
CA GLU A 368 -11.04 -16.99 13.86
C GLU A 368 -9.56 -16.93 13.51
N ILE A 369 -8.81 -17.94 13.93
CA ILE A 369 -7.36 -18.04 13.64
C ILE A 369 -7.06 -18.24 12.15
N ARG A 370 -7.96 -18.87 11.39
CA ARG A 370 -7.80 -19.12 9.95
C ARG A 370 -7.61 -17.85 9.12
N LEU A 371 -8.22 -16.74 9.54
CA LEU A 371 -8.12 -15.45 8.85
C LEU A 371 -6.68 -14.95 8.67
N PHE A 372 -5.76 -15.37 9.52
CA PHE A 372 -4.35 -15.00 9.39
C PHE A 372 -3.67 -15.63 8.16
N LEU A 373 -4.17 -16.76 7.66
CA LEU A 373 -3.53 -17.52 6.59
C LEU A 373 -4.38 -17.59 5.30
N GLU A 374 -5.66 -17.22 5.33
CA GLU A 374 -6.56 -17.24 4.17
C GLU A 374 -6.24 -16.19 3.11
N ASN A 375 -5.37 -15.23 3.42
CA ASN A 375 -4.95 -14.17 2.50
C ASN A 375 -6.12 -13.31 1.96
N ASP A 376 -7.20 -13.15 2.73
CA ASP A 376 -8.33 -12.30 2.37
C ASP A 376 -7.93 -10.82 2.48
N LEU A 377 -7.93 -10.11 1.35
CA LEU A 377 -7.57 -8.69 1.32
C LEU A 377 -8.49 -7.81 2.16
N ARG A 378 -9.75 -8.20 2.37
CA ARG A 378 -10.70 -7.46 3.23
C ARG A 378 -10.27 -7.54 4.70
N PHE A 379 -9.69 -8.68 5.10
CA PHE A 379 -9.10 -8.85 6.44
C PHE A 379 -7.78 -8.09 6.54
N LEU A 380 -6.86 -8.32 5.61
CA LEU A 380 -5.51 -7.75 5.64
C LEU A 380 -5.50 -6.21 5.60
N ASN A 381 -6.47 -5.59 4.95
CA ASN A 381 -6.58 -4.13 4.85
C ASN A 381 -7.11 -3.45 6.12
N GLN A 382 -7.49 -4.19 7.15
CA GLN A 382 -7.99 -3.63 8.43
C GLN A 382 -6.85 -3.20 9.37
N PHE A 383 -5.61 -3.61 9.11
CA PHE A 383 -4.45 -3.43 9.99
C PHE A 383 -3.36 -2.55 9.41
#